data_f85d87c592e3fbe69200be14bd681f3c
#
_entry.id   f85d87c592e3fbe69200be14bd681f3c
#
_cell.length_a   1.000
_cell.length_b   1.000
_cell.length_c   1.000
_cell.angle_alpha   90.00
_cell.angle_beta   90.00
_cell.angle_gamma   90.00
#
_symmetry.space_group_name_H-M   'P 1'
#
loop_
_entity.id
_entity.type
_entity.pdbx_description
1 polymer ?
#
loop_
_entity_poly.entity_id
_entity_poly.type
_entity_poly.pdbx_seq_one_letter_code
_entity_poly.pdbx_strand_id
1 'polypeptide(L)'
;TTLSYINLREEEGYKPALLMKKYKTETERPLAAILSLNTIANTVGASGVGMQATLVFGEVWFGVCSAVMTILILVFSEIFPKTIGTTYWKKLMGVAAHTIRILIIVMWPVVKLIELISRLFPEPDEVAVSREEVIAMANVGEEEGVIEEDENKIIRNVMRLDDIKAYEVMTPRVVASIASEKMTLKEYYDTEKYDHFSRIPVYADTPEYITGYILRGDALEYLTEDNFNKTLGEIKRSMPQFHEEMTIGNIFDQMLKQKSQIGVVIDDYGCFQGILTLEDVIETVFGLEIIDENDVVTDMQQYARERWQQRQKRFKSLNVKEDYSPALQTE
;
A
#
# COMPACT_ATOMS: atom_id res chain seq x y z
N THR A 1 11.43 -23.92 1.99
CA THR A 1 10.03 -23.84 2.47
C THR A 1 9.68 -22.37 2.67
N THR A 2 8.60 -21.86 2.05
CA THR A 2 8.13 -20.48 2.20
C THR A 2 7.40 -20.30 3.52
N LEU A 3 7.44 -19.09 4.09
CA LEU A 3 6.76 -18.78 5.35
C LEU A 3 5.25 -18.92 5.21
N SER A 4 4.69 -18.49 4.08
CA SER A 4 3.26 -18.61 3.76
C SER A 4 2.77 -20.06 3.80
N TYR A 5 3.53 -21.00 3.22
CA TYR A 5 3.18 -22.42 3.27
C TYR A 5 3.27 -23.01 4.69
N ILE A 6 4.25 -22.56 5.48
CA ILE A 6 4.39 -22.98 6.89
C ILE A 6 3.17 -22.52 7.70
N ASN A 7 2.75 -21.26 7.54
CA ASN A 7 1.59 -20.71 8.23
C ASN A 7 0.30 -21.46 7.83
N LEU A 8 0.10 -21.72 6.54
CA LEU A 8 -1.03 -22.50 6.06
C LEU A 8 -1.10 -23.88 6.71
N ARG A 9 0.03 -24.59 6.79
CA ARG A 9 0.10 -25.92 7.40
C ARG A 9 -0.02 -25.89 8.94
N GLU A 10 0.37 -24.79 9.56
CA GLU A 10 0.13 -24.55 11.00
C GLU A 10 -1.36 -24.42 11.30
N GLU A 11 -2.11 -23.67 10.49
CA GLU A 11 -3.57 -23.53 10.58
C GLU A 11 -4.29 -24.86 10.38
N GLU A 12 -3.77 -25.75 9.53
CA GLU A 12 -4.27 -27.11 9.35
C GLU A 12 -3.92 -28.06 10.55
N GLY A 13 -3.23 -27.56 11.58
CA GLY A 13 -2.84 -28.33 12.76
C GLY A 13 -1.65 -29.27 12.58
N TYR A 14 -0.83 -29.07 11.54
CA TYR A 14 0.34 -29.91 11.25
C TYR A 14 1.50 -29.57 12.19
N LYS A 15 1.71 -30.37 13.24
CA LYS A 15 2.71 -30.14 14.30
C LYS A 15 4.15 -29.84 13.82
N PRO A 16 4.69 -30.48 12.76
CA PRO A 16 6.02 -30.13 12.27
C PRO A 16 6.13 -28.70 11.70
N ALA A 17 5.01 -28.07 11.33
CA ALA A 17 5.01 -26.70 10.84
C ALA A 17 5.43 -25.71 11.94
N LEU A 18 5.03 -25.92 13.19
CA LEU A 18 5.45 -25.11 14.34
C LEU A 18 6.98 -25.13 14.53
N LEU A 19 7.59 -26.33 14.42
CA LEU A 19 9.05 -26.47 14.51
C LEU A 19 9.74 -25.75 13.35
N MET A 20 9.21 -25.91 12.14
CA MET A 20 9.78 -25.28 10.95
C MET A 20 9.64 -23.76 11.01
N LYS A 21 8.51 -23.24 11.52
CA LYS A 21 8.29 -21.82 11.78
C LYS A 21 9.36 -21.26 12.72
N LYS A 22 9.55 -21.92 13.86
CA LYS A 22 10.61 -21.56 14.81
C LYS A 22 11.99 -21.51 14.16
N TYR A 23 12.35 -22.53 13.36
CA TYR A 23 13.64 -22.58 12.68
C TYR A 23 13.77 -21.55 11.54
N LYS A 24 12.65 -21.07 11.00
CA LYS A 24 12.64 -20.03 9.99
C LYS A 24 12.77 -18.63 10.62
N THR A 25 12.27 -18.45 11.83
CA THR A 25 12.42 -17.21 12.61
C THR A 25 13.81 -17.14 13.27
N GLU A 26 14.26 -18.25 13.90
CA GLU A 26 15.58 -18.34 14.52
C GLU A 26 16.51 -19.14 13.59
N THR A 27 16.97 -18.55 12.48
CA THR A 27 17.74 -19.29 11.46
C THR A 27 19.18 -19.63 11.85
N GLU A 28 19.78 -18.90 12.78
CA GLU A 28 21.18 -19.07 13.18
C GLU A 28 21.49 -20.49 13.69
N ARG A 29 20.69 -21.01 14.62
CA ARG A 29 20.91 -22.34 15.22
C ARG A 29 20.79 -23.48 14.21
N PRO A 30 19.74 -23.56 13.39
CA PRO A 30 19.62 -24.56 12.34
C PRO A 30 20.78 -24.52 11.33
N LEU A 31 21.12 -23.31 10.86
CA LEU A 31 22.20 -23.12 9.90
C LEU A 31 23.55 -23.52 10.51
N ALA A 32 23.87 -23.07 11.72
CA ALA A 32 25.09 -23.43 12.42
C ALA A 32 25.26 -24.96 12.56
N ALA A 33 24.16 -25.65 12.97
CA ALA A 33 24.19 -27.10 13.14
C ALA A 33 24.39 -27.84 11.81
N ILE A 34 23.68 -27.44 10.75
CA ILE A 34 23.76 -28.08 9.43
C ILE A 34 25.15 -27.84 8.80
N LEU A 35 25.61 -26.59 8.78
CA LEU A 35 26.88 -26.23 8.16
C LEU A 35 28.05 -26.87 8.89
N SER A 36 28.04 -26.87 10.23
CA SER A 36 29.11 -27.48 11.03
C SER A 36 29.20 -28.98 10.79
N LEU A 37 28.04 -29.68 10.82
CA LEU A 37 28.06 -31.13 10.56
C LEU A 37 28.53 -31.45 9.13
N ASN A 38 28.05 -30.69 8.14
CA ASN A 38 28.47 -30.87 6.76
C ASN A 38 29.99 -30.69 6.59
N THR A 39 30.52 -29.62 7.19
CA THR A 39 31.98 -29.36 7.16
C THR A 39 32.77 -30.45 7.84
N ILE A 40 32.38 -30.89 9.04
CA ILE A 40 33.04 -31.98 9.77
C ILE A 40 32.95 -33.27 8.95
N ALA A 41 31.78 -33.65 8.44
CA ALA A 41 31.63 -34.87 7.67
C ALA A 41 32.49 -34.89 6.41
N ASN A 42 32.50 -33.78 5.66
CA ASN A 42 33.31 -33.67 4.45
C ASN A 42 34.83 -33.71 4.76
N THR A 43 35.25 -32.96 5.78
CA THR A 43 36.70 -32.89 6.14
C THR A 43 37.21 -34.20 6.69
N VAL A 44 36.53 -34.77 7.69
CA VAL A 44 36.95 -36.05 8.31
C VAL A 44 36.77 -37.20 7.33
N GLY A 45 35.68 -37.20 6.53
CA GLY A 45 35.47 -38.22 5.51
C GLY A 45 36.53 -38.22 4.42
N ALA A 46 36.82 -37.04 3.84
CA ALA A 46 37.85 -36.91 2.82
C ALA A 46 39.26 -37.29 3.34
N SER A 47 39.61 -36.83 4.58
CA SER A 47 40.89 -37.15 5.20
C SER A 47 41.01 -38.65 5.49
N GLY A 48 39.97 -39.28 6.03
CA GLY A 48 39.94 -40.71 6.32
C GLY A 48 40.08 -41.56 5.06
N VAL A 49 39.35 -41.22 3.99
CA VAL A 49 39.49 -41.94 2.70
C VAL A 49 40.85 -41.71 2.09
N GLY A 50 41.39 -40.48 2.13
CA GLY A 50 42.74 -40.17 1.63
C GLY A 50 43.80 -40.99 2.33
N MET A 51 43.74 -41.14 3.67
CA MET A 51 44.64 -41.98 4.43
C MET A 51 44.55 -43.46 4.03
N GLN A 52 43.34 -44.00 3.92
CA GLN A 52 43.13 -45.37 3.51
C GLN A 52 43.59 -45.63 2.07
N ALA A 53 43.34 -44.69 1.15
CA ALA A 53 43.77 -44.77 -0.22
C ALA A 53 45.31 -44.84 -0.32
N THR A 54 46.03 -44.07 0.45
CA THR A 54 47.52 -44.09 0.52
C THR A 54 48.02 -45.44 1.04
N LEU A 55 47.38 -46.01 2.08
CA LEU A 55 47.76 -47.31 2.64
C LEU A 55 47.55 -48.48 1.67
N VAL A 56 46.46 -48.44 0.89
CA VAL A 56 46.06 -49.54 -0.01
C VAL A 56 46.76 -49.43 -1.38
N PHE A 57 46.82 -48.24 -1.96
CA PHE A 57 47.24 -48.02 -3.34
C PHE A 57 48.63 -47.35 -3.46
N GLY A 58 49.19 -46.90 -2.34
CA GLY A 58 50.45 -46.16 -2.31
C GLY A 58 50.33 -44.68 -2.66
N GLU A 59 51.43 -43.93 -2.41
CA GLU A 59 51.41 -42.44 -2.54
C GLU A 59 51.14 -41.94 -3.97
N VAL A 60 51.49 -42.72 -4.99
CA VAL A 60 51.34 -42.35 -6.40
C VAL A 60 49.84 -42.20 -6.78
N TRP A 61 48.96 -42.96 -6.16
CA TRP A 61 47.53 -42.95 -6.43
C TRP A 61 46.74 -41.96 -5.58
N PHE A 62 47.37 -41.35 -4.60
CA PHE A 62 46.69 -40.40 -3.69
C PHE A 62 45.94 -39.28 -4.43
N GLY A 63 46.61 -38.66 -5.44
CA GLY A 63 46.03 -37.57 -6.22
C GLY A 63 44.78 -37.99 -6.99
N VAL A 64 44.82 -39.17 -7.63
CA VAL A 64 43.66 -39.70 -8.38
C VAL A 64 42.50 -40.05 -7.45
N CYS A 65 42.77 -40.73 -6.34
CA CYS A 65 41.75 -41.08 -5.35
C CYS A 65 41.12 -39.82 -4.73
N SER A 66 41.91 -38.81 -4.41
CA SER A 66 41.40 -37.54 -3.89
C SER A 66 40.52 -36.82 -4.90
N ALA A 67 40.90 -36.77 -6.19
CA ALA A 67 40.07 -36.15 -7.24
C ALA A 67 38.75 -36.88 -7.43
N VAL A 68 38.75 -38.21 -7.48
CA VAL A 68 37.54 -39.02 -7.59
C VAL A 68 36.64 -38.80 -6.37
N MET A 69 37.19 -38.81 -5.17
CA MET A 69 36.43 -38.58 -3.94
C MET A 69 35.83 -37.18 -3.89
N THR A 70 36.56 -36.16 -4.32
CA THR A 70 36.04 -34.79 -4.39
C THR A 70 34.82 -34.73 -5.31
N ILE A 71 34.88 -35.35 -6.47
CA ILE A 71 33.75 -35.40 -7.42
C ILE A 71 32.56 -36.16 -6.81
N LEU A 72 32.83 -37.31 -6.16
CA LEU A 72 31.73 -38.08 -5.52
C LEU A 72 31.06 -37.30 -4.38
N ILE A 73 31.82 -36.65 -3.54
CA ILE A 73 31.29 -35.79 -2.46
C ILE A 73 30.47 -34.66 -3.07
N LEU A 74 31.02 -33.96 -4.06
CA LEU A 74 30.33 -32.86 -4.72
C LEU A 74 28.98 -33.29 -5.30
N VAL A 75 28.97 -34.40 -6.04
CA VAL A 75 27.75 -34.87 -6.73
C VAL A 75 26.75 -35.48 -5.74
N PHE A 76 27.16 -36.46 -4.94
CA PHE A 76 26.22 -37.23 -4.13
C PHE A 76 25.95 -36.65 -2.75
N SER A 77 26.86 -35.89 -2.17
CA SER A 77 26.68 -35.27 -0.85
C SER A 77 26.19 -33.81 -0.92
N GLU A 78 26.46 -33.11 -2.01
CA GLU A 78 26.13 -31.70 -2.11
C GLU A 78 25.06 -31.41 -3.18
N ILE A 79 25.32 -31.69 -4.46
CA ILE A 79 24.39 -31.30 -5.56
C ILE A 79 23.09 -32.07 -5.47
N PHE A 80 23.15 -33.39 -5.41
CA PHE A 80 21.98 -34.26 -5.45
C PHE A 80 21.01 -34.04 -4.27
N PRO A 81 21.43 -34.00 -2.99
CA PRO A 81 20.53 -33.74 -1.87
C PRO A 81 19.94 -32.32 -1.90
N LYS A 82 20.72 -31.30 -2.31
CA LYS A 82 20.21 -29.94 -2.46
C LYS A 82 19.11 -29.87 -3.52
N THR A 83 19.31 -30.51 -4.67
CA THR A 83 18.32 -30.55 -5.74
C THR A 83 17.02 -31.27 -5.31
N ILE A 84 17.14 -32.41 -4.61
CA ILE A 84 15.97 -33.10 -4.05
C ILE A 84 15.27 -32.19 -3.01
N GLY A 85 16.02 -31.53 -2.14
CA GLY A 85 15.50 -30.64 -1.13
C GLY A 85 14.74 -29.45 -1.70
N THR A 86 15.23 -28.83 -2.79
CA THR A 86 14.54 -27.72 -3.47
C THR A 86 13.34 -28.17 -4.28
N THR A 87 13.37 -29.34 -4.90
CA THR A 87 12.26 -29.87 -5.71
C THR A 87 11.11 -30.40 -4.85
N TYR A 88 11.42 -31.15 -3.78
CA TYR A 88 10.41 -31.85 -2.98
C TYR A 88 10.19 -31.24 -1.60
N TRP A 89 10.54 -29.98 -1.38
CA TRP A 89 10.51 -29.30 -0.09
C TRP A 89 9.17 -29.39 0.64
N LYS A 90 8.04 -29.35 -0.07
CA LYS A 90 6.69 -29.47 0.52
C LYS A 90 6.48 -30.83 1.21
N LYS A 91 6.92 -31.92 0.56
CA LYS A 91 6.79 -33.29 1.11
C LYS A 91 7.81 -33.59 2.18
N LEU A 92 8.99 -33.00 2.08
CA LEU A 92 10.11 -33.23 3.00
C LEU A 92 10.04 -32.36 4.26
N MET A 93 9.16 -31.36 4.34
CA MET A 93 9.08 -30.40 5.45
C MET A 93 9.02 -31.08 6.83
N GLY A 94 8.19 -32.11 6.98
CA GLY A 94 8.05 -32.84 8.26
C GLY A 94 9.31 -33.60 8.66
N VAL A 95 9.92 -34.29 7.71
CA VAL A 95 11.17 -35.02 7.94
C VAL A 95 12.29 -34.04 8.25
N ALA A 96 12.40 -32.96 7.46
CA ALA A 96 13.41 -31.92 7.65
C ALA A 96 13.32 -31.27 9.05
N ALA A 97 12.11 -30.94 9.51
CA ALA A 97 11.89 -30.33 10.84
C ALA A 97 12.44 -31.22 11.98
N HIS A 98 12.20 -32.53 11.91
CA HIS A 98 12.67 -33.46 12.92
C HIS A 98 14.18 -33.74 12.82
N THR A 99 14.72 -33.86 11.59
CA THR A 99 16.14 -34.04 11.35
C THR A 99 16.93 -32.83 11.87
N ILE A 100 16.49 -31.60 11.56
CA ILE A 100 17.10 -30.37 12.05
C ILE A 100 17.11 -30.34 13.58
N ARG A 101 16.02 -30.76 14.23
CA ARG A 101 15.98 -30.85 15.69
C ARG A 101 17.05 -31.78 16.26
N ILE A 102 17.24 -32.96 15.68
CA ILE A 102 18.27 -33.92 16.09
C ILE A 102 19.64 -33.33 15.87
N LEU A 103 19.89 -32.69 14.70
CA LEU A 103 21.15 -32.04 14.39
C LEU A 103 21.53 -30.96 15.38
N ILE A 104 20.59 -30.10 15.78
CA ILE A 104 20.81 -29.04 16.77
C ILE A 104 21.24 -29.67 18.13
N ILE A 105 20.59 -30.77 18.52
CA ILE A 105 20.94 -31.45 19.78
C ILE A 105 22.34 -32.04 19.71
N VAL A 106 22.69 -32.75 18.62
CA VAL A 106 23.99 -33.40 18.44
C VAL A 106 25.12 -32.36 18.34
N MET A 107 24.87 -31.27 17.61
CA MET A 107 25.80 -30.18 17.39
C MET A 107 25.76 -29.10 18.47
N TRP A 108 25.02 -29.32 19.57
CA TRP A 108 24.83 -28.34 20.64
C TRP A 108 26.09 -27.59 21.08
N PRO A 109 27.24 -28.27 21.34
CA PRO A 109 28.45 -27.57 21.78
C PRO A 109 29.00 -26.61 20.71
N VAL A 110 28.91 -26.99 19.43
CA VAL A 110 29.36 -26.15 18.31
C VAL A 110 28.43 -24.99 18.10
N VAL A 111 27.11 -25.23 18.16
CA VAL A 111 26.07 -24.19 18.07
C VAL A 111 26.27 -23.15 19.18
N LYS A 112 26.52 -23.58 20.42
CA LYS A 112 26.83 -22.70 21.56
C LYS A 112 28.05 -21.81 21.33
N LEU A 113 29.10 -22.36 20.73
CA LEU A 113 30.30 -21.59 20.40
C LEU A 113 30.00 -20.52 19.34
N ILE A 114 29.23 -20.88 18.31
CA ILE A 114 28.83 -19.94 17.26
C ILE A 114 27.96 -18.83 17.84
N GLU A 115 26.92 -19.14 18.64
CA GLU A 115 26.10 -18.14 19.34
C GLU A 115 26.93 -17.16 20.19
N LEU A 116 28.00 -17.65 20.84
CA LEU A 116 28.90 -16.79 21.62
C LEU A 116 29.67 -15.80 20.72
N ILE A 117 30.04 -16.26 19.54
CA ILE A 117 30.76 -15.42 18.55
C ILE A 117 29.75 -14.43 17.90
N SER A 118 28.56 -14.89 17.53
CA SER A 118 27.51 -14.03 16.92
C SER A 118 27.13 -12.86 17.81
N ARG A 119 27.13 -13.02 19.14
CA ARG A 119 26.86 -11.93 20.10
C ARG A 119 27.87 -10.77 20.04
N LEU A 120 29.04 -10.97 19.41
CA LEU A 120 30.03 -9.91 19.18
C LEU A 120 29.63 -9.00 18.00
N PHE A 121 28.68 -9.44 17.17
CA PHE A 121 28.17 -8.69 16.03
C PHE A 121 26.73 -8.25 16.36
N PRO A 122 26.40 -6.95 16.21
CA PRO A 122 25.02 -6.50 16.38
C PRO A 122 24.14 -7.20 15.34
N GLU A 123 23.01 -7.76 15.78
CA GLU A 123 21.96 -8.19 14.86
C GLU A 123 21.48 -6.96 14.09
N PRO A 124 21.36 -7.03 12.75
CA PRO A 124 20.65 -5.99 12.04
C PRO A 124 19.21 -6.00 12.55
N ASP A 125 18.68 -4.82 12.88
CA ASP A 125 17.27 -4.65 13.24
C ASP A 125 16.42 -5.47 12.27
N GLU A 126 15.53 -6.33 12.80
CA GLU A 126 14.58 -7.07 11.98
C GLU A 126 13.85 -6.04 11.12
N VAL A 127 14.14 -6.06 9.82
CA VAL A 127 13.46 -5.17 8.87
C VAL A 127 12.01 -5.61 8.86
N ALA A 128 11.17 -4.86 9.57
CA ALA A 128 9.74 -5.02 9.45
C ALA A 128 9.39 -4.94 7.96
N VAL A 129 8.57 -5.87 7.48
CA VAL A 129 8.12 -5.89 6.08
C VAL A 129 7.64 -4.50 5.69
N SER A 130 8.29 -3.88 4.73
CA SER A 130 7.96 -2.52 4.29
C SER A 130 6.71 -2.55 3.38
N ARG A 131 6.08 -1.38 3.22
CA ARG A 131 4.95 -1.23 2.28
C ARG A 131 5.39 -1.57 0.85
N GLU A 132 6.61 -1.19 0.48
CA GLU A 132 7.22 -1.47 -0.83
C GLU A 132 7.39 -2.97 -1.05
N GLU A 133 7.75 -3.74 -0.03
CA GLU A 133 7.84 -5.21 -0.13
C GLU A 133 6.47 -5.85 -0.33
N VAL A 134 5.41 -5.33 0.31
CA VAL A 134 4.04 -5.80 0.08
C VAL A 134 3.61 -5.52 -1.36
N ILE A 135 3.88 -4.32 -1.88
CA ILE A 135 3.61 -3.95 -3.28
C ILE A 135 4.39 -4.85 -4.24
N ALA A 136 5.68 -5.09 -3.97
CA ALA A 136 6.51 -5.98 -4.80
C ALA A 136 5.96 -7.42 -4.81
N MET A 137 5.47 -7.90 -3.66
CA MET A 137 4.86 -9.23 -3.55
C MET A 137 3.54 -9.33 -4.33
N ALA A 138 2.73 -8.26 -4.33
CA ALA A 138 1.52 -8.16 -5.13
C ALA A 138 1.82 -8.20 -6.64
N ASN A 139 2.87 -7.48 -7.08
CA ASN A 139 3.30 -7.53 -8.49
C ASN A 139 3.72 -8.94 -8.92
N VAL A 140 4.47 -9.67 -8.08
CA VAL A 140 4.82 -11.08 -8.35
C VAL A 140 3.58 -11.96 -8.42
N GLY A 141 2.57 -11.71 -7.55
CA GLY A 141 1.31 -12.43 -7.57
C GLY A 141 0.53 -12.23 -8.88
N GLU A 142 0.56 -11.02 -9.44
CA GLU A 142 -0.02 -10.70 -10.74
C GLU A 142 0.74 -11.42 -11.88
N GLU A 143 2.08 -11.35 -11.90
CA GLU A 143 2.91 -12.02 -12.91
C GLU A 143 2.71 -13.56 -12.91
N GLU A 144 2.49 -14.16 -11.73
CA GLU A 144 2.21 -15.59 -11.59
C GLU A 144 0.72 -15.95 -11.85
N GLY A 145 -0.15 -14.96 -12.07
CA GLY A 145 -1.58 -15.16 -12.31
C GLY A 145 -2.36 -15.58 -11.07
N VAL A 146 -1.88 -15.28 -9.87
CA VAL A 146 -2.53 -15.57 -8.59
C VAL A 146 -3.55 -14.48 -8.22
N ILE A 147 -3.30 -13.25 -8.66
CA ILE A 147 -4.19 -12.09 -8.52
C ILE A 147 -4.34 -11.41 -9.88
N GLU A 148 -5.46 -10.73 -10.08
CA GLU A 148 -5.75 -9.98 -11.31
C GLU A 148 -5.10 -8.59 -11.29
N GLU A 149 -4.96 -7.96 -12.46
CA GLU A 149 -4.37 -6.62 -12.61
C GLU A 149 -5.12 -5.58 -11.76
N ASP A 150 -6.45 -5.63 -11.77
CA ASP A 150 -7.30 -4.72 -11.00
C ASP A 150 -7.12 -4.90 -9.50
N GLU A 151 -6.98 -6.14 -9.03
CA GLU A 151 -6.71 -6.46 -7.62
C GLU A 151 -5.35 -5.91 -7.18
N ASN A 152 -4.31 -6.07 -8.00
CA ASN A 152 -2.99 -5.50 -7.74
C ASN A 152 -3.03 -3.98 -7.71
N LYS A 153 -3.78 -3.34 -8.61
CA LYS A 153 -3.99 -1.89 -8.63
C LYS A 153 -4.60 -1.39 -7.32
N ILE A 154 -5.65 -2.06 -6.83
CA ILE A 154 -6.29 -1.74 -5.55
C ILE A 154 -5.30 -1.86 -4.39
N ILE A 155 -4.53 -2.96 -4.32
CA ILE A 155 -3.51 -3.16 -3.28
C ILE A 155 -2.51 -1.99 -3.27
N ARG A 156 -1.99 -1.61 -4.43
CA ARG A 156 -1.04 -0.50 -4.56
C ARG A 156 -1.64 0.83 -4.10
N ASN A 157 -2.88 1.11 -4.49
CA ASN A 157 -3.57 2.35 -4.15
C ASN A 157 -3.83 2.43 -2.64
N VAL A 158 -4.32 1.35 -2.02
CA VAL A 158 -4.53 1.27 -0.56
C VAL A 158 -3.23 1.53 0.20
N MET A 159 -2.10 0.95 -0.24
CA MET A 159 -0.80 1.16 0.40
C MET A 159 -0.29 2.61 0.29
N ARG A 160 -0.82 3.40 -0.65
CA ARG A 160 -0.45 4.79 -0.91
C ARG A 160 -1.41 5.82 -0.32
N LEU A 161 -2.54 5.42 0.28
CA LEU A 161 -3.53 6.35 0.82
C LEU A 161 -2.96 7.34 1.86
N ASP A 162 -1.92 6.93 2.58
CA ASP A 162 -1.24 7.80 3.54
C ASP A 162 -0.27 8.81 2.90
N ASP A 163 0.02 8.66 1.62
CA ASP A 163 0.89 9.56 0.86
C ASP A 163 0.09 10.62 0.10
N ILE A 164 -1.16 10.31 -0.26
CA ILE A 164 -2.05 11.18 -1.03
C ILE A 164 -2.72 12.19 -0.11
N LYS A 165 -2.68 13.47 -0.48
CA LYS A 165 -3.23 14.59 0.29
C LYS A 165 -4.64 14.97 -0.20
N ALA A 166 -5.42 15.60 0.70
CA ALA A 166 -6.77 16.06 0.38
C ALA A 166 -6.84 16.96 -0.86
N TYR A 167 -5.88 17.89 -1.01
CA TYR A 167 -5.85 18.83 -2.13
C TYR A 167 -5.65 18.13 -3.49
N GLU A 168 -5.09 16.92 -3.52
CA GLU A 168 -4.85 16.16 -4.75
C GLU A 168 -6.13 15.48 -5.28
N VAL A 169 -7.09 15.21 -4.38
CA VAL A 169 -8.29 14.40 -4.67
C VAL A 169 -9.57 15.24 -4.63
N MET A 170 -9.63 16.28 -3.78
CA MET A 170 -10.83 17.09 -3.56
C MET A 170 -11.40 17.68 -4.85
N THR A 171 -12.70 17.86 -4.90
CA THR A 171 -13.35 18.74 -5.88
C THR A 171 -13.01 20.20 -5.55
N PRO A 172 -12.23 20.91 -6.39
CA PRO A 172 -11.74 22.25 -6.07
C PRO A 172 -12.88 23.29 -5.98
N ARG A 173 -12.71 24.29 -5.10
CA ARG A 173 -13.71 25.37 -4.87
C ARG A 173 -14.20 26.09 -6.13
N VAL A 174 -13.38 26.13 -7.19
CA VAL A 174 -13.70 26.84 -8.44
C VAL A 174 -14.75 26.13 -9.27
N VAL A 175 -15.01 24.86 -8.99
CA VAL A 175 -16.00 24.02 -9.67
C VAL A 175 -17.09 23.53 -8.70
N ALA A 176 -16.83 23.55 -7.40
CA ALA A 176 -17.79 23.14 -6.38
C ALA A 176 -19.06 24.01 -6.40
N SER A 177 -20.21 23.37 -6.32
CA SER A 177 -21.51 24.05 -6.22
C SER A 177 -21.83 24.31 -4.74
N ILE A 178 -21.85 25.57 -4.34
CA ILE A 178 -22.17 26.02 -2.98
C ILE A 178 -23.34 26.99 -2.99
N ALA A 179 -24.12 27.07 -1.90
CA ALA A 179 -25.27 27.93 -1.76
C ALA A 179 -25.19 28.83 -0.51
N SER A 180 -25.88 29.97 -0.52
CA SER A 180 -25.95 30.81 0.67
C SER A 180 -26.96 30.24 1.69
N GLU A 181 -26.64 30.27 2.98
CA GLU A 181 -27.60 29.94 4.05
C GLU A 181 -28.87 30.80 4.03
N LYS A 182 -28.77 32.03 3.52
CA LYS A 182 -29.87 33.00 3.43
C LYS A 182 -30.82 32.69 2.30
N MET A 183 -30.47 31.81 1.37
CA MET A 183 -31.29 31.37 0.27
C MET A 183 -32.54 30.62 0.80
N THR A 184 -33.70 30.93 0.30
CA THR A 184 -34.96 30.24 0.62
C THR A 184 -35.06 28.90 -0.12
N LEU A 185 -35.83 27.96 0.41
CA LEU A 185 -36.11 26.68 -0.25
C LEU A 185 -36.73 26.85 -1.64
N LYS A 186 -37.56 27.89 -1.84
CA LYS A 186 -38.13 28.20 -3.14
C LYS A 186 -37.04 28.63 -4.14
N GLU A 187 -36.15 29.58 -3.75
CA GLU A 187 -35.06 30.05 -4.60
C GLU A 187 -34.08 28.90 -4.94
N TYR A 188 -33.82 28.01 -3.96
CA TYR A 188 -33.02 26.83 -4.16
C TYR A 188 -33.62 25.90 -5.22
N TYR A 189 -34.93 25.62 -5.12
CA TYR A 189 -35.64 24.75 -6.05
C TYR A 189 -35.73 25.34 -7.47
N ASP A 190 -35.92 26.66 -7.58
CA ASP A 190 -36.02 27.36 -8.86
C ASP A 190 -34.61 27.50 -9.54
N THR A 191 -33.52 27.07 -8.89
CA THR A 191 -32.18 27.21 -9.40
C THR A 191 -31.66 25.87 -9.96
N GLU A 192 -31.74 25.67 -11.27
CA GLU A 192 -31.32 24.45 -12.01
C GLU A 192 -29.89 23.98 -11.67
N LYS A 193 -29.01 24.92 -11.25
CA LYS A 193 -27.60 24.62 -10.90
C LYS A 193 -27.48 23.52 -9.84
N TYR A 194 -28.47 23.36 -8.96
CA TYR A 194 -28.42 22.45 -7.82
C TYR A 194 -29.09 21.09 -8.07
N ASP A 195 -29.73 20.92 -9.23
CA ASP A 195 -30.58 19.75 -9.51
C ASP A 195 -29.82 18.42 -9.56
N HIS A 196 -28.53 18.46 -9.88
CA HIS A 196 -27.71 17.28 -10.04
C HIS A 196 -26.95 16.86 -8.75
N PHE A 197 -27.06 17.63 -7.67
CA PHE A 197 -26.28 17.36 -6.45
C PHE A 197 -27.18 16.88 -5.31
N SER A 198 -26.82 15.74 -4.70
CA SER A 198 -27.48 15.20 -3.52
C SER A 198 -27.18 15.98 -2.24
N ARG A 199 -25.99 16.59 -2.17
CA ARG A 199 -25.50 17.36 -1.02
C ARG A 199 -24.88 18.66 -1.51
N ILE A 200 -25.26 19.77 -0.90
CA ILE A 200 -24.81 21.11 -1.30
C ILE A 200 -24.23 21.81 -0.08
N PRO A 201 -22.94 22.13 -0.07
CA PRO A 201 -22.35 22.94 0.99
C PRO A 201 -22.95 24.32 1.04
N VAL A 202 -23.12 24.84 2.26
CA VAL A 202 -23.68 26.17 2.50
C VAL A 202 -22.74 27.07 3.28
N TYR A 203 -22.76 28.37 2.94
CA TYR A 203 -21.95 29.41 3.57
C TYR A 203 -22.84 30.51 4.17
N ALA A 204 -22.37 31.14 5.27
CA ALA A 204 -23.12 32.21 5.93
C ALA A 204 -23.01 33.57 5.20
N ASP A 205 -21.87 34.23 5.34
CA ASP A 205 -21.67 35.60 4.83
C ASP A 205 -20.83 35.63 3.55
N THR A 206 -19.75 34.86 3.52
CA THR A 206 -18.84 34.78 2.37
C THR A 206 -18.65 33.33 1.91
N PRO A 207 -18.48 33.10 0.60
CA PRO A 207 -18.22 31.78 0.04
C PRO A 207 -16.93 31.11 0.55
N GLU A 208 -16.11 31.82 1.27
CA GLU A 208 -14.84 31.34 1.82
C GLU A 208 -15.01 30.50 3.09
N TYR A 209 -16.16 30.62 3.78
CA TYR A 209 -16.41 29.93 5.05
C TYR A 209 -17.67 29.07 4.95
N ILE A 210 -17.46 27.78 4.69
CA ILE A 210 -18.54 26.79 4.66
C ILE A 210 -18.93 26.44 6.10
N THR A 211 -20.21 26.50 6.40
CA THR A 211 -20.78 26.28 7.75
C THR A 211 -21.48 24.93 7.88
N GLY A 212 -21.76 24.25 6.77
CA GLY A 212 -22.43 22.97 6.74
C GLY A 212 -22.87 22.59 5.34
N TYR A 213 -23.79 21.67 5.24
CA TYR A 213 -24.38 21.26 3.96
C TYR A 213 -25.88 20.98 4.13
N ILE A 214 -26.64 21.03 3.04
CA ILE A 214 -28.02 20.54 2.98
C ILE A 214 -28.08 19.22 2.21
N LEU A 215 -29.05 18.39 2.56
CA LEU A 215 -29.48 17.25 1.76
C LEU A 215 -30.62 17.68 0.84
N ARG A 216 -30.50 17.36 -0.45
CA ARG A 216 -31.59 17.63 -1.42
C ARG A 216 -32.92 16.96 -0.99
N GLY A 217 -32.85 15.73 -0.46
CA GLY A 217 -34.03 15.02 0.04
C GLY A 217 -34.77 15.79 1.12
N ASP A 218 -34.06 16.31 2.14
CA ASP A 218 -34.64 17.11 3.21
C ASP A 218 -35.27 18.39 2.65
N ALA A 219 -34.60 19.08 1.72
CA ALA A 219 -35.10 20.29 1.10
C ALA A 219 -36.42 20.05 0.33
N LEU A 220 -36.50 18.95 -0.42
CA LEU A 220 -37.71 18.55 -1.14
C LEU A 220 -38.84 18.16 -0.18
N GLU A 221 -38.54 17.47 0.92
CA GLU A 221 -39.50 17.12 1.94
C GLU A 221 -40.16 18.37 2.54
N TYR A 222 -39.36 19.36 2.94
CA TYR A 222 -39.90 20.65 3.43
C TYR A 222 -40.72 21.42 2.37
N LEU A 223 -40.37 21.33 1.09
CA LEU A 223 -41.15 21.95 0.00
C LEU A 223 -42.52 21.28 -0.17
N THR A 224 -42.62 19.96 0.04
CA THR A 224 -43.93 19.26 0.01
C THR A 224 -44.86 19.63 1.17
N GLU A 225 -44.31 20.21 2.24
CA GLU A 225 -44.99 20.73 3.41
C GLU A 225 -45.34 22.24 3.27
N ASP A 226 -45.21 22.83 2.08
CA ASP A 226 -45.44 24.27 1.79
C ASP A 226 -44.48 25.23 2.53
N ASN A 227 -43.31 24.76 2.99
CA ASN A 227 -42.30 25.56 3.71
C ASN A 227 -41.39 26.37 2.77
N PHE A 228 -41.92 27.03 1.76
CA PHE A 228 -41.18 27.73 0.69
C PHE A 228 -40.24 28.84 1.19
N ASN A 229 -40.58 29.51 2.29
CA ASN A 229 -39.84 30.65 2.83
C ASN A 229 -38.74 30.25 3.83
N LYS A 230 -38.64 28.97 4.19
CA LYS A 230 -37.61 28.47 5.09
C LYS A 230 -36.25 28.60 4.41
N THR A 231 -35.22 28.98 5.15
CA THR A 231 -33.88 29.18 4.60
C THR A 231 -33.05 27.89 4.64
N LEU A 232 -32.04 27.79 3.78
CA LEU A 232 -31.09 26.67 3.80
C LEU A 232 -30.33 26.56 5.12
N GLY A 233 -30.08 27.70 5.78
CA GLY A 233 -29.44 27.76 7.10
C GLY A 233 -30.25 27.07 8.19
N GLU A 234 -31.60 27.04 8.09
CA GLU A 234 -32.47 26.39 9.08
C GLU A 234 -32.51 24.88 8.96
N ILE A 235 -32.14 24.33 7.80
CA ILE A 235 -32.16 22.88 7.52
C ILE A 235 -30.75 22.29 7.36
N LYS A 236 -29.71 23.11 7.45
CA LYS A 236 -28.32 22.67 7.26
C LYS A 236 -27.92 21.65 8.31
N ARG A 237 -27.05 20.77 7.90
CA ARG A 237 -26.35 19.77 8.73
C ARG A 237 -24.89 20.16 8.90
N SER A 238 -24.29 19.82 10.02
CA SER A 238 -22.85 19.98 10.22
C SER A 238 -22.05 19.01 9.35
N MET A 239 -20.86 19.42 8.91
CA MET A 239 -19.94 18.58 8.15
C MET A 239 -18.53 18.67 8.73
N PRO A 240 -17.71 17.62 8.63
CA PRO A 240 -16.33 17.65 9.06
C PRO A 240 -15.49 18.60 8.21
N GLN A 241 -14.44 19.17 8.85
CA GLN A 241 -13.45 20.00 8.19
C GLN A 241 -12.13 19.24 8.16
N PHE A 242 -11.49 19.20 7.00
CA PHE A 242 -10.21 18.55 6.78
C PHE A 242 -9.20 19.58 6.28
N HIS A 243 -7.99 19.52 6.81
CA HIS A 243 -6.91 20.35 6.30
C HIS A 243 -6.45 19.85 4.92
N GLU A 244 -6.10 20.74 4.00
CA GLU A 244 -5.70 20.38 2.63
C GLU A 244 -4.49 19.43 2.57
N GLU A 245 -3.58 19.49 3.57
CA GLU A 245 -2.43 18.60 3.71
C GLU A 245 -2.74 17.28 4.44
N MET A 246 -3.96 17.08 4.91
CA MET A 246 -4.36 15.82 5.56
C MET A 246 -4.36 14.67 4.54
N THR A 247 -3.88 13.50 4.95
CA THR A 247 -3.85 12.32 4.07
C THR A 247 -5.21 11.70 3.89
N ILE A 248 -5.46 11.13 2.71
CA ILE A 248 -6.73 10.48 2.38
C ILE A 248 -7.04 9.33 3.34
N GLY A 249 -6.03 8.56 3.78
CA GLY A 249 -6.22 7.51 4.78
C GLY A 249 -6.79 8.04 6.10
N ASN A 250 -6.25 9.16 6.61
CA ASN A 250 -6.74 9.80 7.83
C ASN A 250 -8.14 10.41 7.67
N ILE A 251 -8.43 10.98 6.49
CA ILE A 251 -9.75 11.52 6.16
C ILE A 251 -10.79 10.40 6.12
N PHE A 252 -10.48 9.30 5.45
CA PHE A 252 -11.34 8.13 5.37
C PHE A 252 -11.73 7.62 6.76
N ASP A 253 -10.74 7.44 7.64
CA ASP A 253 -10.97 7.02 9.03
C ASP A 253 -11.90 7.99 9.79
N GLN A 254 -11.72 9.29 9.61
CA GLN A 254 -12.56 10.29 10.26
C GLN A 254 -13.98 10.30 9.70
N MET A 255 -14.15 10.21 8.37
CA MET A 255 -15.45 10.13 7.72
C MET A 255 -16.24 8.93 8.21
N LEU A 256 -15.61 7.76 8.31
CA LEU A 256 -16.25 6.55 8.83
C LEU A 256 -16.65 6.68 10.31
N LYS A 257 -15.78 7.22 11.16
CA LYS A 257 -16.07 7.44 12.59
C LYS A 257 -17.22 8.42 12.81
N GLN A 258 -17.27 9.48 12.01
CA GLN A 258 -18.32 10.52 12.10
C GLN A 258 -19.57 10.17 11.29
N LYS A 259 -19.57 9.05 10.54
CA LYS A 259 -20.63 8.66 9.61
C LYS A 259 -20.96 9.75 8.59
N SER A 260 -19.95 10.50 8.17
CA SER A 260 -20.08 11.57 7.19
C SER A 260 -19.73 11.07 5.80
N GLN A 261 -20.50 11.51 4.80
CA GLN A 261 -20.27 11.18 3.39
C GLN A 261 -19.67 12.36 2.61
N ILE A 262 -19.57 13.53 3.25
CA ILE A 262 -19.01 14.74 2.66
C ILE A 262 -18.25 15.52 3.72
N GLY A 263 -17.15 16.17 3.34
CA GLY A 263 -16.37 17.06 4.18
C GLY A 263 -15.89 18.27 3.40
N VAL A 264 -15.60 19.35 4.10
CA VAL A 264 -14.98 20.55 3.53
C VAL A 264 -13.49 20.50 3.72
N VAL A 265 -12.73 20.85 2.69
CA VAL A 265 -11.28 20.98 2.73
C VAL A 265 -10.96 22.47 2.90
N ILE A 266 -10.10 22.76 3.90
CA ILE A 266 -9.69 24.11 4.28
C ILE A 266 -8.17 24.24 4.31
N ASP A 267 -7.69 25.47 4.11
CA ASP A 267 -6.27 25.83 4.28
C ASP A 267 -5.91 26.19 5.73
N ASP A 268 -4.66 26.61 5.96
CA ASP A 268 -4.14 27.08 7.26
C ASP A 268 -4.93 28.26 7.86
N TYR A 269 -5.64 29.02 7.07
CA TYR A 269 -6.44 30.17 7.48
C TYR A 269 -7.93 29.84 7.68
N GLY A 270 -8.31 28.57 7.49
CA GLY A 270 -9.69 28.12 7.56
C GLY A 270 -10.52 28.47 6.32
N CYS A 271 -9.88 28.90 5.23
CA CYS A 271 -10.58 29.25 3.99
C CYS A 271 -10.90 27.99 3.16
N PHE A 272 -12.08 27.97 2.58
CA PHE A 272 -12.59 26.92 1.72
C PHE A 272 -11.70 26.68 0.49
N GLN A 273 -11.13 25.51 0.35
CA GLN A 273 -10.33 25.07 -0.79
C GLN A 273 -11.11 24.11 -1.71
N GLY A 274 -11.97 23.28 -1.15
CA GLY A 274 -12.73 22.29 -1.90
C GLY A 274 -13.61 21.42 -1.03
N ILE A 275 -14.30 20.50 -1.64
CA ILE A 275 -15.09 19.44 -0.98
C ILE A 275 -14.49 18.09 -1.27
N LEU A 276 -14.64 17.17 -0.34
CA LEU A 276 -14.22 15.78 -0.47
C LEU A 276 -15.35 14.89 -0.01
N THR A 277 -15.70 13.93 -0.84
CA THR A 277 -16.75 12.96 -0.57
C THR A 277 -16.17 11.58 -0.29
N LEU A 278 -16.96 10.67 0.25
CA LEU A 278 -16.56 9.28 0.42
C LEU A 278 -16.35 8.61 -0.95
N GLU A 279 -17.04 9.09 -1.98
CA GLU A 279 -16.91 8.65 -3.37
C GLU A 279 -15.49 8.93 -3.88
N ASP A 280 -14.96 10.16 -3.69
CA ASP A 280 -13.57 10.52 -4.08
C ASP A 280 -12.52 9.61 -3.42
N VAL A 281 -12.75 9.23 -2.15
CA VAL A 281 -11.86 8.29 -1.44
C VAL A 281 -11.92 6.90 -2.07
N ILE A 282 -13.12 6.41 -2.38
CA ILE A 282 -13.34 5.11 -3.01
C ILE A 282 -12.71 5.09 -4.40
N GLU A 283 -12.91 6.14 -5.20
CA GLU A 283 -12.26 6.30 -6.51
C GLU A 283 -10.74 6.24 -6.41
N THR A 284 -10.17 6.89 -5.41
CA THR A 284 -8.72 6.83 -5.13
C THR A 284 -8.25 5.41 -4.85
N VAL A 285 -9.02 4.62 -4.09
CA VAL A 285 -8.71 3.21 -3.77
C VAL A 285 -8.79 2.33 -5.01
N PHE A 286 -9.87 2.44 -5.78
CA PHE A 286 -10.07 1.61 -6.98
C PHE A 286 -9.24 2.10 -8.18
N GLY A 287 -8.82 3.37 -8.16
CA GLY A 287 -8.14 4.03 -9.28
C GLY A 287 -9.04 4.15 -10.51
N LEU A 288 -10.33 4.32 -10.28
CA LEU A 288 -11.39 4.45 -11.27
C LEU A 288 -12.22 5.68 -10.92
N GLU A 289 -12.74 6.38 -11.92
CA GLU A 289 -13.75 7.40 -11.74
C GLU A 289 -15.14 6.73 -11.70
N ILE A 290 -15.92 7.02 -10.66
CA ILE A 290 -17.31 6.55 -10.52
C ILE A 290 -18.19 7.60 -11.22
N ILE A 291 -18.76 7.22 -12.35
CA ILE A 291 -19.58 8.11 -13.18
C ILE A 291 -21.05 7.88 -12.81
N ASP A 292 -21.74 8.91 -12.30
CA ASP A 292 -23.19 8.89 -12.11
C ASP A 292 -23.91 9.18 -13.44
N GLU A 293 -25.13 8.69 -13.59
CA GLU A 293 -25.97 8.85 -14.79
C GLU A 293 -26.21 10.33 -15.18
N ASN A 294 -26.04 11.24 -14.22
CA ASN A 294 -26.24 12.68 -14.41
C ASN A 294 -24.94 13.48 -14.50
N ASP A 295 -23.78 12.84 -14.46
CA ASP A 295 -22.50 13.54 -14.50
C ASP A 295 -22.19 14.08 -15.90
N VAL A 296 -22.12 15.39 -15.99
CA VAL A 296 -21.73 16.12 -17.21
C VAL A 296 -20.20 16.13 -17.38
N VAL A 297 -19.46 15.96 -16.29
CA VAL A 297 -18.00 16.01 -16.23
C VAL A 297 -17.50 14.84 -15.39
N THR A 298 -16.62 14.04 -15.95
CA THR A 298 -16.09 12.82 -15.34
C THR A 298 -15.03 13.11 -14.26
N ASP A 299 -14.15 14.08 -14.49
CA ASP A 299 -13.06 14.45 -13.59
C ASP A 299 -13.13 15.95 -13.27
N MET A 300 -13.56 16.28 -12.05
CA MET A 300 -13.70 17.65 -11.57
C MET A 300 -12.34 18.35 -11.38
N GLN A 301 -11.27 17.64 -11.12
CA GLN A 301 -9.90 18.16 -11.06
C GLN A 301 -9.42 18.62 -12.45
N GLN A 302 -9.62 17.76 -13.44
CA GLN A 302 -9.28 18.09 -14.82
C GLN A 302 -10.12 19.27 -15.31
N TYR A 303 -11.43 19.29 -15.03
CA TYR A 303 -12.32 20.38 -15.39
C TYR A 303 -11.91 21.71 -14.73
N ALA A 304 -11.49 21.70 -13.48
CA ALA A 304 -10.96 22.87 -12.79
C ALA A 304 -9.69 23.41 -13.48
N ARG A 305 -8.77 22.53 -13.88
CA ARG A 305 -7.54 22.88 -14.62
C ARG A 305 -7.87 23.49 -15.98
N GLU A 306 -8.81 22.93 -16.72
CA GLU A 306 -9.25 23.44 -18.02
C GLU A 306 -9.91 24.83 -17.89
N ARG A 307 -10.79 25.03 -16.90
CA ARG A 307 -11.39 26.33 -16.61
C ARG A 307 -10.34 27.38 -16.24
N TRP A 308 -9.31 27.01 -15.49
CA TRP A 308 -8.22 27.91 -15.14
C TRP A 308 -7.39 28.29 -16.38
N GLN A 309 -7.07 27.35 -17.27
CA GLN A 309 -6.36 27.60 -18.53
C GLN A 309 -7.17 28.52 -19.45
N GLN A 310 -8.48 28.32 -19.54
CA GLN A 310 -9.36 29.19 -20.33
C GLN A 310 -9.39 30.63 -19.78
N ARG A 311 -9.45 30.80 -18.44
CA ARG A 311 -9.33 32.11 -17.80
C ARG A 311 -7.98 32.76 -18.11
N GLN A 312 -6.88 32.04 -17.97
CA GLN A 312 -5.56 32.58 -18.29
C GLN A 312 -5.44 33.07 -19.77
N LYS A 313 -5.96 32.28 -20.70
CA LYS A 313 -5.99 32.68 -22.11
C LYS A 313 -6.80 33.98 -22.28
N ARG A 314 -7.91 34.11 -21.59
CA ARG A 314 -8.77 35.28 -21.60
C ARG A 314 -8.08 36.51 -21.00
N PHE A 315 -7.39 36.37 -19.89
CA PHE A 315 -6.60 37.44 -19.27
C PHE A 315 -5.41 37.86 -20.15
N LYS A 316 -4.66 36.92 -20.73
CA LYS A 316 -3.59 37.23 -21.66
C LYS A 316 -4.10 37.98 -22.88
N SER A 317 -5.27 37.66 -23.41
CA SER A 317 -5.87 38.38 -24.52
C SER A 317 -6.38 39.77 -24.15
N LEU A 318 -6.69 40.06 -22.90
CA LEU A 318 -7.06 41.38 -22.41
C LEU A 318 -5.82 42.25 -22.19
N ASN A 319 -4.75 41.72 -21.62
CA ASN A 319 -3.49 42.48 -21.43
C ASN A 319 -2.79 42.83 -22.75
N VAL A 320 -2.92 42.01 -23.78
CA VAL A 320 -2.39 42.36 -25.14
C VAL A 320 -3.17 43.52 -25.76
N LYS A 321 -4.39 43.86 -25.26
CA LYS A 321 -5.14 45.03 -25.76
C LYS A 321 -4.74 46.37 -25.09
N GLU A 322 -4.17 46.32 -23.91
CA GLU A 322 -3.70 47.53 -23.19
C GLU A 322 -2.32 48.02 -23.68
N ASP A 323 -1.47 47.18 -24.27
CA ASP A 323 -0.18 47.56 -24.83
C ASP A 323 -0.24 48.28 -26.20
N TYR A 324 -1.43 48.48 -26.76
CA TYR A 324 -1.66 49.25 -27.96
C TYR A 324 -2.25 50.63 -27.65
N SER A 325 -1.56 51.44 -26.87
CA SER A 325 -1.76 52.88 -26.82
C SER A 325 -0.72 53.53 -27.71
N PRO A 326 -1.06 54.18 -28.86
CA PRO A 326 -0.08 54.85 -29.68
C PRO A 326 0.43 56.03 -28.87
N ALA A 327 1.77 56.09 -28.67
CA ALA A 327 2.45 57.28 -28.18
C ALA A 327 2.09 58.44 -29.12
N LEU A 328 1.35 59.43 -28.59
CA LEU A 328 1.22 60.70 -29.20
C LEU A 328 2.62 61.34 -29.29
N GLN A 329 3.14 61.37 -30.47
CA GLN A 329 4.24 62.26 -30.84
C GLN A 329 3.71 63.66 -30.69
N THR A 330 4.25 64.41 -29.79
CA THR A 330 4.21 65.88 -29.80
C THR A 330 5.61 66.36 -29.99
N GLU A 331 5.72 67.28 -30.98
CA GLU A 331 6.85 68.06 -31.44
C GLU A 331 7.73 68.68 -30.35
#